data_448e3c9818523e481fa91f6f0600bf07
#
_entry.id   448e3c9818523e481fa91f6f0600bf07
#
_cell.length_a   1.000
_cell.length_b   1.000
_cell.length_c   1.000
_cell.angle_alpha   90.00
_cell.angle_beta   90.00
_cell.angle_gamma   90.00
#
_symmetry.space_group_name_H-M   'P 1'
#
loop_
_entity.id
_entity.type
_entity.pdbx_description
1 polymer ?
#
loop_
_entity_poly.entity_id
_entity_poly.type
_entity_poly.pdbx_seq_one_letter_code
_entity_poly.pdbx_strand_id
1 'polypeptide(L)'
;MNKAKPFDIPKKAVWEAFQHVKANQGAAGVDGQSIQDFETRLAGNLYKLWNRLSSGSYMPPPVRRVDIPKANGGTRPLGIPTVADRVAQEVVRRTLEPVLEPLFHRDSYGYRPGRSAIQAVRTARERCWRYDWVVDLDIKGFFDSLDWELLLRAVRKHAPNRWVVIYIERWLKAPAMGEDGILVPREQGTPQGGVISPLLANLFLHYAFDLWMQRTFSGVPFERYADDAICHCRSEAEALALRQALDRRFAECRLVLHADKTKIVYCKDTNRKRE
;
A
#
# COMPACT_ATOMS: atom_id res chain seq x y z
N MET A 1 28.00 6.40 20.89
CA MET A 1 27.41 5.60 19.79
C MET A 1 28.53 5.04 18.93
N ASN A 2 28.51 3.75 18.63
CA ASN A 2 29.50 3.13 17.77
C ASN A 2 29.30 3.68 16.35
N LYS A 3 30.29 4.42 15.80
CA LYS A 3 30.24 5.04 14.46
C LYS A 3 29.96 4.06 13.33
N ALA A 4 30.24 2.76 13.52
CA ALA A 4 29.98 1.71 12.54
C ALA A 4 28.53 1.26 12.42
N LYS A 5 27.66 1.58 13.40
CA LYS A 5 26.24 1.23 13.42
C LYS A 5 25.41 2.43 13.89
N PRO A 6 25.16 3.39 12.98
CA PRO A 6 24.46 4.62 13.33
C PRO A 6 22.98 4.41 13.60
N PHE A 7 22.40 3.26 13.20
CA PHE A 7 20.98 2.96 13.37
C PHE A 7 20.77 1.92 14.48
N ASP A 8 19.96 2.28 15.45
CA ASP A 8 19.56 1.39 16.53
C ASP A 8 18.42 0.49 16.06
N ILE A 9 18.80 -0.69 15.53
CA ILE A 9 17.87 -1.74 15.09
C ILE A 9 18.15 -2.98 15.92
N PRO A 10 17.23 -3.43 16.78
CA PRO A 10 17.42 -4.62 17.60
C PRO A 10 17.52 -5.88 16.74
N LYS A 11 18.48 -6.77 17.09
CA LYS A 11 18.57 -8.09 16.42
C LYS A 11 17.26 -8.88 16.52
N LYS A 12 16.56 -8.76 17.65
CA LYS A 12 15.26 -9.36 17.90
C LYS A 12 14.22 -8.93 16.84
N ALA A 13 14.22 -7.65 16.44
CA ALA A 13 13.29 -7.16 15.41
C ALA A 13 13.50 -7.85 14.05
N VAL A 14 14.75 -8.17 13.69
CA VAL A 14 15.06 -8.91 12.45
C VAL A 14 14.62 -10.36 12.55
N TRP A 15 14.78 -10.99 13.70
CA TRP A 15 14.28 -12.33 13.97
C TRP A 15 12.75 -12.41 13.87
N GLU A 16 12.05 -11.52 14.55
CA GLU A 16 10.59 -11.47 14.53
C GLU A 16 10.04 -11.19 13.12
N ALA A 17 10.71 -10.30 12.37
CA ALA A 17 10.39 -10.03 10.99
C ALA A 17 10.53 -11.29 10.11
N PHE A 18 11.58 -12.07 10.30
CA PHE A 18 11.74 -13.34 9.60
C PHE A 18 10.60 -14.32 9.93
N GLN A 19 10.22 -14.46 11.20
CA GLN A 19 9.10 -15.35 11.59
C GLN A 19 7.81 -14.97 10.87
N HIS A 20 7.53 -13.69 10.75
CA HIS A 20 6.36 -13.19 10.03
C HIS A 20 6.45 -13.48 8.52
N VAL A 21 7.61 -13.23 7.90
CA VAL A 21 7.84 -13.54 6.47
C VAL A 21 7.69 -15.04 6.22
N LYS A 22 8.22 -15.89 7.13
CA LYS A 22 8.09 -17.35 7.03
C LYS A 22 6.63 -17.80 7.10
N ALA A 23 5.85 -17.24 8.02
CA ALA A 23 4.43 -17.57 8.17
C ALA A 23 3.61 -17.21 6.92
N ASN A 24 3.96 -16.11 6.26
CA ASN A 24 3.27 -15.64 5.04
C ASN A 24 3.70 -16.37 3.76
N GLN A 25 4.71 -17.24 3.82
CA GLN A 25 5.21 -17.99 2.66
C GLN A 25 5.69 -17.07 1.50
N GLY A 26 5.66 -17.56 0.28
CA GLY A 26 5.92 -16.81 -0.95
C GLY A 26 7.11 -17.32 -1.74
N ALA A 27 7.13 -16.99 -3.02
CA ALA A 27 8.14 -17.42 -3.98
C ALA A 27 9.51 -16.76 -3.76
N ALA A 28 10.57 -17.37 -4.30
CA ALA A 28 11.91 -16.80 -4.33
C ALA A 28 11.98 -15.51 -5.17
N GLY A 29 12.85 -14.57 -4.80
CA GLY A 29 13.14 -13.37 -5.57
C GLY A 29 14.10 -13.63 -6.73
N VAL A 30 14.85 -12.58 -7.12
CA VAL A 30 15.85 -12.65 -8.22
C VAL A 30 17.05 -13.56 -7.90
N ASP A 31 17.31 -13.82 -6.63
CA ASP A 31 18.39 -14.69 -6.16
C ASP A 31 18.04 -16.19 -6.20
N GLY A 32 16.80 -16.54 -6.54
CA GLY A 32 16.30 -17.92 -6.56
C GLY A 32 16.21 -18.57 -5.16
N GLN A 33 16.57 -17.87 -4.08
CA GLN A 33 16.60 -18.41 -2.73
C GLN A 33 15.17 -18.53 -2.15
N SER A 34 14.75 -19.76 -1.84
CA SER A 34 13.50 -20.03 -1.13
C SER A 34 13.62 -19.69 0.37
N ILE A 35 12.49 -19.68 1.08
CA ILE A 35 12.49 -19.53 2.55
C ILE A 35 13.25 -20.67 3.20
N GLN A 36 13.08 -21.90 2.71
CA GLN A 36 13.77 -23.09 3.21
C GLN A 36 15.30 -22.95 3.02
N ASP A 37 15.76 -22.50 1.85
CA ASP A 37 17.20 -22.27 1.60
C ASP A 37 17.75 -21.18 2.50
N PHE A 38 16.97 -20.12 2.75
CA PHE A 38 17.36 -19.05 3.67
C PHE A 38 17.52 -19.60 5.10
N GLU A 39 16.68 -20.54 5.52
CA GLU A 39 16.72 -21.18 6.84
C GLU A 39 17.95 -22.06 7.05
N THR A 40 18.53 -22.67 6.03
CA THR A 40 19.70 -23.55 6.17
C THR A 40 20.89 -22.85 6.84
N ARG A 41 21.00 -21.52 6.68
CA ARG A 41 22.05 -20.67 7.28
C ARG A 41 21.45 -19.49 8.05
N LEU A 42 20.31 -19.71 8.72
CA LEU A 42 19.48 -18.66 9.29
C LEU A 42 20.22 -17.65 10.13
N ALA A 43 20.99 -18.10 11.12
CA ALA A 43 21.74 -17.22 12.03
C ALA A 43 22.71 -16.30 11.27
N GLY A 44 23.44 -16.83 10.30
CA GLY A 44 24.38 -16.09 9.47
C GLY A 44 23.65 -15.09 8.55
N ASN A 45 22.56 -15.51 7.92
CA ASN A 45 21.76 -14.67 7.03
C ASN A 45 21.14 -13.48 7.78
N LEU A 46 20.52 -13.73 8.94
CA LEU A 46 19.93 -12.68 9.77
C LEU A 46 20.99 -11.75 10.36
N TYR A 47 22.14 -12.29 10.79
CA TYR A 47 23.25 -11.46 11.28
C TYR A 47 23.79 -10.54 10.20
N LYS A 48 24.01 -11.05 8.99
CA LYS A 48 24.46 -10.27 7.83
C LYS A 48 23.45 -9.16 7.48
N LEU A 49 22.14 -9.50 7.46
CA LEU A 49 21.08 -8.54 7.19
C LEU A 49 21.03 -7.45 8.26
N TRP A 50 21.02 -7.84 9.54
CA TRP A 50 21.04 -6.91 10.66
C TRP A 50 22.25 -5.96 10.62
N ASN A 51 23.46 -6.46 10.32
CA ASN A 51 24.65 -5.63 10.20
C ASN A 51 24.50 -4.57 9.10
N ARG A 52 23.98 -4.95 7.92
CA ARG A 52 23.76 -4.02 6.82
C ARG A 52 22.70 -2.99 7.13
N LEU A 53 21.61 -3.41 7.76
CA LEU A 53 20.55 -2.49 8.19
C LEU A 53 21.08 -1.51 9.26
N SER A 54 21.75 -2.00 10.29
CA SER A 54 22.26 -1.16 11.39
C SER A 54 23.37 -0.21 10.97
N SER A 55 24.19 -0.59 9.98
CA SER A 55 25.26 0.28 9.42
C SER A 55 24.77 1.26 8.37
N GLY A 56 23.53 1.13 7.88
CA GLY A 56 23.03 1.94 6.77
C GLY A 56 23.52 1.48 5.39
N SER A 57 24.26 0.38 5.29
CA SER A 57 24.82 -0.12 4.02
C SER A 57 23.87 -1.06 3.26
N TYR A 58 22.68 -1.36 3.79
CA TYR A 58 21.73 -2.21 3.09
C TYR A 58 21.21 -1.54 1.82
N MET A 59 21.42 -2.22 0.69
CA MET A 59 20.84 -1.86 -0.61
C MET A 59 19.95 -3.00 -1.06
N PRO A 60 18.68 -2.73 -1.43
CA PRO A 60 17.78 -3.76 -1.91
C PRO A 60 18.25 -4.29 -3.28
N PRO A 61 18.16 -5.60 -3.50
CA PRO A 61 18.34 -6.17 -4.84
C PRO A 61 17.17 -5.78 -5.75
N PRO A 62 17.28 -6.01 -7.06
CA PRO A 62 16.15 -5.87 -7.96
C PRO A 62 14.95 -6.73 -7.54
N VAL A 63 13.75 -6.28 -7.87
CA VAL A 63 12.51 -7.03 -7.61
C VAL A 63 12.22 -7.93 -8.80
N ARG A 64 12.02 -9.22 -8.60
CA ARG A 64 11.67 -10.15 -9.69
C ARG A 64 10.24 -9.87 -10.16
N ARG A 65 10.10 -9.47 -11.43
CA ARG A 65 8.80 -9.22 -12.05
C ARG A 65 8.21 -10.52 -12.57
N VAL A 66 6.94 -10.77 -12.24
CA VAL A 66 6.12 -11.86 -12.75
C VAL A 66 4.78 -11.28 -13.19
N ASP A 67 4.38 -11.50 -14.44
CA ASP A 67 3.10 -11.00 -14.94
C ASP A 67 2.01 -12.06 -14.72
N ILE A 68 1.02 -11.75 -13.86
CA ILE A 68 -0.09 -12.62 -13.51
C ILE A 68 -1.29 -12.30 -14.41
N PRO A 69 -1.90 -13.31 -15.10
CA PRO A 69 -3.11 -13.09 -15.88
C PRO A 69 -4.28 -12.56 -15.03
N LYS A 70 -5.03 -11.60 -15.58
CA LYS A 70 -6.29 -11.12 -15.00
C LYS A 70 -7.48 -11.88 -15.59
N ALA A 71 -8.56 -12.03 -14.81
CA ALA A 71 -9.78 -12.71 -15.25
C ALA A 71 -10.47 -12.05 -16.47
N ASN A 72 -10.28 -10.74 -16.64
CA ASN A 72 -10.85 -9.94 -17.72
C ASN A 72 -9.88 -9.73 -18.91
N GLY A 73 -8.82 -10.52 -19.01
CA GLY A 73 -7.73 -10.34 -19.98
C GLY A 73 -6.69 -9.32 -19.49
N GLY A 74 -5.51 -9.34 -20.16
CA GLY A 74 -4.34 -8.56 -19.74
C GLY A 74 -3.60 -9.18 -18.57
N THR A 75 -2.55 -8.48 -18.08
CA THR A 75 -1.68 -8.97 -17.01
C THR A 75 -1.61 -7.97 -15.85
N ARG A 76 -1.23 -8.46 -14.68
CA ARG A 76 -0.90 -7.68 -13.50
C ARG A 76 0.55 -7.94 -13.14
N PRO A 77 1.45 -6.94 -13.21
CA PRO A 77 2.83 -7.13 -12.81
C PRO A 77 2.92 -7.31 -11.29
N LEU A 78 3.45 -8.43 -10.86
CA LEU A 78 3.78 -8.69 -9.45
C LEU A 78 5.28 -8.55 -9.29
N GLY A 79 5.70 -7.82 -8.26
CA GLY A 79 7.10 -7.69 -7.89
C GLY A 79 7.43 -8.55 -6.68
N ILE A 80 8.31 -9.54 -6.84
CA ILE A 80 8.70 -10.47 -5.78
C ILE A 80 10.08 -10.10 -5.24
N PRO A 81 10.19 -9.51 -4.03
CA PRO A 81 11.46 -9.26 -3.37
C PRO A 81 12.12 -10.56 -2.92
N THR A 82 13.45 -10.55 -2.74
CA THR A 82 14.18 -11.68 -2.13
C THR A 82 13.71 -11.91 -0.69
N VAL A 83 13.98 -13.10 -0.13
CA VAL A 83 13.62 -13.41 1.27
C VAL A 83 14.27 -12.41 2.23
N ALA A 84 15.57 -12.12 2.03
CA ALA A 84 16.29 -11.13 2.83
C ALA A 84 15.65 -9.74 2.75
N ASP A 85 15.20 -9.34 1.56
CA ASP A 85 14.58 -8.03 1.36
C ASP A 85 13.18 -7.95 1.98
N ARG A 86 12.40 -9.05 1.90
CA ARG A 86 11.11 -9.14 2.61
C ARG A 86 11.28 -9.00 4.13
N VAL A 87 12.33 -9.61 4.70
CA VAL A 87 12.63 -9.44 6.12
C VAL A 87 13.04 -8.00 6.44
N ALA A 88 13.86 -7.37 5.61
CA ALA A 88 14.25 -5.97 5.76
C ALA A 88 13.03 -5.03 5.72
N GLN A 89 12.14 -5.22 4.73
CA GLN A 89 10.90 -4.45 4.59
C GLN A 89 9.98 -4.65 5.81
N GLU A 90 9.88 -5.88 6.32
CA GLU A 90 9.08 -6.20 7.48
C GLU A 90 9.59 -5.51 8.76
N VAL A 91 10.91 -5.40 8.95
CA VAL A 91 11.50 -4.61 10.05
C VAL A 91 11.05 -3.15 9.98
N VAL A 92 11.08 -2.55 8.78
CA VAL A 92 10.64 -1.17 8.58
C VAL A 92 9.13 -1.04 8.77
N ARG A 93 8.33 -1.97 8.22
CA ARG A 93 6.87 -1.98 8.37
C ARG A 93 6.48 -2.02 9.85
N ARG A 94 7.03 -2.96 10.63
CA ARG A 94 6.75 -3.10 12.08
C ARG A 94 7.17 -1.88 12.91
N THR A 95 8.12 -1.10 12.42
CA THR A 95 8.54 0.15 13.06
C THR A 95 7.61 1.31 12.71
N LEU A 96 7.12 1.37 11.48
CA LEU A 96 6.32 2.49 10.98
C LEU A 96 4.81 2.29 11.22
N GLU A 97 4.28 1.08 11.08
CA GLU A 97 2.86 0.77 11.19
C GLU A 97 2.20 1.21 12.50
N PRO A 98 2.80 1.00 13.70
CA PRO A 98 2.21 1.44 14.96
C PRO A 98 2.05 2.97 15.07
N VAL A 99 2.87 3.72 14.32
CA VAL A 99 2.79 5.19 14.26
C VAL A 99 1.70 5.63 13.29
N LEU A 100 1.50 4.90 12.18
CA LEU A 100 0.54 5.27 11.15
C LEU A 100 -0.88 4.77 11.44
N GLU A 101 -1.03 3.60 12.05
CA GLU A 101 -2.33 2.96 12.25
C GLU A 101 -3.35 3.85 12.99
N PRO A 102 -2.98 4.62 14.03
CA PRO A 102 -3.90 5.54 14.70
C PRO A 102 -4.34 6.73 13.83
N LEU A 103 -3.61 7.05 12.75
CA LEU A 103 -3.90 8.17 11.88
C LEU A 103 -4.97 7.83 10.84
N PHE A 104 -5.05 6.55 10.44
CA PHE A 104 -5.91 6.13 9.35
C PHE A 104 -7.38 6.30 9.69
N HIS A 105 -8.14 6.72 8.69
CA HIS A 105 -9.58 6.91 8.84
C HIS A 105 -10.26 5.61 9.30
N ARG A 106 -11.25 5.73 10.19
CA ARG A 106 -11.99 4.57 10.73
C ARG A 106 -12.64 3.70 9.67
N ASP A 107 -13.04 4.29 8.54
CA ASP A 107 -13.68 3.62 7.41
C ASP A 107 -12.70 3.27 6.28
N SER A 108 -11.39 3.26 6.55
CA SER A 108 -10.37 2.65 5.73
C SER A 108 -10.09 1.24 6.26
N TYR A 109 -10.23 0.20 5.42
CA TYR A 109 -10.22 -1.20 5.83
C TYR A 109 -9.09 -2.03 5.23
N GLY A 110 -8.68 -1.77 4.00
CA GLY A 110 -7.70 -2.58 3.27
C GLY A 110 -6.31 -2.53 3.91
N TYR A 111 -5.63 -3.69 3.97
CA TYR A 111 -4.26 -3.84 4.45
C TYR A 111 -3.98 -3.34 5.86
N ARG A 112 -4.98 -3.31 6.73
CA ARG A 112 -4.86 -2.85 8.12
C ARG A 112 -5.06 -3.97 9.12
N PRO A 113 -4.31 -3.99 10.25
CA PRO A 113 -4.50 -4.95 11.32
C PRO A 113 -5.94 -4.91 11.88
N GLY A 114 -6.56 -6.07 12.06
CA GLY A 114 -7.91 -6.17 12.64
C GLY A 114 -9.04 -5.65 11.75
N ARG A 115 -8.76 -5.29 10.49
CA ARG A 115 -9.75 -4.86 9.51
C ARG A 115 -9.94 -5.90 8.41
N SER A 116 -11.14 -5.94 7.80
CA SER A 116 -11.46 -6.92 6.76
C SER A 116 -12.37 -6.35 5.67
N ALA A 117 -12.37 -6.99 4.50
CA ALA A 117 -13.30 -6.67 3.43
C ALA A 117 -14.77 -6.85 3.84
N ILE A 118 -15.07 -7.86 4.68
CA ILE A 118 -16.42 -8.11 5.18
C ILE A 118 -16.93 -6.91 6.00
N GLN A 119 -16.07 -6.29 6.81
CA GLN A 119 -16.44 -5.09 7.56
C GLN A 119 -16.73 -3.91 6.62
N ALA A 120 -15.92 -3.70 5.58
CA ALA A 120 -16.13 -2.66 4.59
C ALA A 120 -17.48 -2.86 3.87
N VAL A 121 -17.73 -4.08 3.37
CA VAL A 121 -18.99 -4.43 2.68
C VAL A 121 -20.22 -4.26 3.59
N ARG A 122 -20.12 -4.65 4.86
CA ARG A 122 -21.22 -4.44 5.84
C ARG A 122 -21.54 -2.96 6.00
N THR A 123 -20.52 -2.12 6.20
CA THR A 123 -20.69 -0.67 6.36
C THR A 123 -21.25 -0.05 5.07
N ALA A 124 -20.74 -0.44 3.90
CA ALA A 124 -21.25 0.02 2.62
C ALA A 124 -22.74 -0.34 2.45
N ARG A 125 -23.12 -1.59 2.75
CA ARG A 125 -24.51 -2.04 2.69
C ARG A 125 -25.44 -1.21 3.59
N GLU A 126 -25.04 -0.97 4.85
CA GLU A 126 -25.83 -0.17 5.80
C GLU A 126 -26.03 1.29 5.31
N ARG A 127 -25.01 1.84 4.64
CA ARG A 127 -25.05 3.20 4.10
C ARG A 127 -25.85 3.28 2.81
N CYS A 128 -25.79 2.28 1.93
CA CYS A 128 -26.64 2.19 0.74
C CYS A 128 -28.15 2.15 1.05
N TRP A 129 -28.53 1.85 2.29
CA TRP A 129 -29.93 1.96 2.73
C TRP A 129 -30.34 3.37 3.15
N ARG A 130 -29.38 4.27 3.37
CA ARG A 130 -29.61 5.63 3.87
C ARG A 130 -29.29 6.71 2.83
N TYR A 131 -28.55 6.35 1.80
CA TYR A 131 -28.08 7.25 0.76
C TYR A 131 -28.48 6.69 -0.60
N ASP A 132 -29.11 7.52 -1.43
CA ASP A 132 -29.67 7.08 -2.70
C ASP A 132 -28.64 6.96 -3.81
N TRP A 133 -27.51 7.64 -3.68
CA TRP A 133 -26.47 7.69 -4.69
C TRP A 133 -25.10 7.32 -4.14
N VAL A 134 -24.35 6.60 -4.93
CA VAL A 134 -22.95 6.29 -4.60
C VAL A 134 -22.03 6.68 -5.74
N VAL A 135 -20.85 7.15 -5.38
CA VAL A 135 -19.70 7.23 -6.29
C VAL A 135 -18.80 6.05 -5.96
N ASP A 136 -18.75 5.08 -6.88
CA ASP A 136 -17.86 3.94 -6.86
C ASP A 136 -16.59 4.31 -7.62
N LEU A 137 -15.45 4.39 -6.94
CA LEU A 137 -14.20 4.87 -7.53
C LEU A 137 -13.13 3.79 -7.63
N ASP A 138 -12.46 3.79 -8.78
CA ASP A 138 -11.28 2.96 -9.08
C ASP A 138 -10.15 3.89 -9.55
N ILE A 139 -8.95 3.70 -9.01
CA ILE A 139 -7.77 4.48 -9.39
C ILE A 139 -6.98 3.70 -10.44
N LYS A 140 -6.71 4.33 -11.59
CA LYS A 140 -5.98 3.70 -12.68
C LYS A 140 -4.54 3.39 -12.27
N GLY A 141 -4.19 2.08 -12.20
CA GLY A 141 -2.82 1.63 -11.95
C GLY A 141 -2.21 2.15 -10.65
N PHE A 142 -2.99 2.23 -9.57
CA PHE A 142 -2.66 2.94 -8.34
C PHE A 142 -1.25 2.65 -7.81
N PHE A 143 -0.88 1.38 -7.61
CA PHE A 143 0.45 1.03 -7.09
C PHE A 143 1.60 1.48 -7.99
N ASP A 144 1.37 1.51 -9.30
CA ASP A 144 2.37 1.89 -10.30
C ASP A 144 2.43 3.42 -10.53
N SER A 145 1.43 4.17 -10.04
CA SER A 145 1.31 5.62 -10.23
C SER A 145 1.65 6.46 -9.00
N LEU A 146 1.98 5.84 -7.85
CA LEU A 146 2.31 6.57 -6.63
C LEU A 146 3.51 7.51 -6.85
N ASP A 147 3.28 8.80 -6.70
CA ASP A 147 4.33 9.81 -6.79
C ASP A 147 5.28 9.75 -5.60
N TRP A 148 6.57 9.58 -5.85
CA TRP A 148 7.57 9.42 -4.79
C TRP A 148 7.81 10.67 -3.96
N GLU A 149 7.70 11.86 -4.53
CA GLU A 149 7.90 13.10 -3.80
C GLU A 149 6.79 13.28 -2.76
N LEU A 150 5.54 13.11 -3.17
CA LEU A 150 4.38 13.20 -2.28
C LEU A 150 4.40 12.10 -1.22
N LEU A 151 4.71 10.85 -1.63
CA LEU A 151 4.81 9.72 -0.71
C LEU A 151 5.92 9.93 0.33
N LEU A 152 7.12 10.29 -0.11
CA LEU A 152 8.25 10.51 0.79
C LEU A 152 8.05 11.72 1.71
N ARG A 153 7.30 12.75 1.27
CA ARG A 153 6.88 13.85 2.12
C ARG A 153 6.00 13.35 3.28
N ALA A 154 5.02 12.48 2.97
CA ALA A 154 4.18 11.86 3.99
C ALA A 154 4.98 10.93 4.91
N VAL A 155 5.87 10.10 4.37
CA VAL A 155 6.76 9.23 5.17
C VAL A 155 7.64 10.04 6.10
N ARG A 156 8.31 11.08 5.62
CA ARG A 156 9.20 11.93 6.45
C ARG A 156 8.46 12.61 7.60
N LYS A 157 7.18 12.92 7.41
CA LYS A 157 6.35 13.54 8.47
C LYS A 157 6.11 12.60 9.64
N HIS A 158 6.05 11.29 9.40
CA HIS A 158 5.63 10.30 10.40
C HIS A 158 6.73 9.30 10.79
N ALA A 159 7.79 9.20 10.00
CA ALA A 159 8.85 8.23 10.28
C ALA A 159 9.49 8.48 11.65
N PRO A 160 9.47 7.52 12.58
CA PRO A 160 10.03 7.70 13.90
C PRO A 160 11.57 7.77 13.89
N ASN A 161 12.20 7.29 12.80
CA ASN A 161 13.64 7.21 12.66
C ASN A 161 14.07 7.53 11.22
N ARG A 162 15.24 8.18 11.09
CA ARG A 162 15.82 8.53 9.77
C ARG A 162 16.05 7.31 8.87
N TRP A 163 16.42 6.18 9.43
CA TRP A 163 16.70 4.97 8.64
C TRP A 163 15.44 4.40 7.95
N VAL A 164 14.26 4.60 8.53
CA VAL A 164 12.97 4.24 7.89
C VAL A 164 12.82 4.93 6.54
N VAL A 165 13.07 6.24 6.50
CA VAL A 165 12.98 7.04 5.25
C VAL A 165 14.01 6.56 4.24
N ILE A 166 15.27 6.34 4.66
CA ILE A 166 16.37 5.91 3.80
C ILE A 166 16.02 4.59 3.11
N TYR A 167 15.52 3.61 3.87
CA TYR A 167 15.22 2.30 3.28
C TYR A 167 13.98 2.32 2.39
N ILE A 168 12.93 3.06 2.76
CA ILE A 168 11.78 3.24 1.89
C ILE A 168 12.21 3.88 0.56
N GLU A 169 13.01 4.93 0.58
CA GLU A 169 13.51 5.58 -0.64
C GLU A 169 14.33 4.62 -1.52
N ARG A 170 15.15 3.76 -0.91
CA ARG A 170 15.91 2.74 -1.65
C ARG A 170 15.01 1.69 -2.30
N TRP A 171 13.96 1.23 -1.61
CA TRP A 171 13.00 0.28 -2.18
C TRP A 171 12.17 0.89 -3.31
N LEU A 172 11.77 2.13 -3.20
CA LEU A 172 11.08 2.81 -4.30
C LEU A 172 11.94 2.85 -5.56
N LYS A 173 13.25 3.13 -5.41
CA LYS A 173 14.22 3.23 -6.51
C LYS A 173 14.76 1.87 -7.00
N ALA A 174 14.48 0.78 -6.29
CA ALA A 174 14.96 -0.54 -6.70
C ALA A 174 14.35 -0.94 -8.05
N PRO A 175 15.16 -1.36 -9.04
CA PRO A 175 14.66 -1.72 -10.35
C PRO A 175 13.84 -3.03 -10.30
N ALA A 176 12.98 -3.24 -11.28
CA ALA A 176 12.37 -4.52 -11.55
C ALA A 176 13.26 -5.32 -12.53
N MET A 177 13.30 -6.64 -12.38
CA MET A 177 13.98 -7.54 -13.32
C MET A 177 12.96 -8.48 -13.93
N GLY A 178 12.83 -8.47 -15.25
CA GLY A 178 12.01 -9.38 -16.02
C GLY A 178 12.60 -10.79 -16.10
N GLU A 179 11.88 -11.71 -16.73
CA GLU A 179 12.35 -13.09 -16.96
C GLU A 179 13.56 -13.14 -17.91
N ASP A 180 13.70 -12.15 -18.78
CA ASP A 180 14.84 -11.92 -19.68
C ASP A 180 16.11 -11.43 -18.97
N GLY A 181 16.04 -11.17 -17.66
CA GLY A 181 17.14 -10.61 -16.86
C GLY A 181 17.38 -9.11 -17.05
N ILE A 182 16.55 -8.43 -17.85
CA ILE A 182 16.68 -7.00 -18.09
C ILE A 182 16.20 -6.22 -16.87
N LEU A 183 17.02 -5.26 -16.44
CA LEU A 183 16.68 -4.34 -15.35
C LEU A 183 15.88 -3.17 -15.90
N VAL A 184 14.66 -3.01 -15.39
CA VAL A 184 13.79 -1.88 -15.70
C VAL A 184 13.79 -0.91 -14.51
N PRO A 185 14.35 0.30 -14.67
CA PRO A 185 14.31 1.31 -13.63
C PRO A 185 12.88 1.76 -13.38
N ARG A 186 12.64 2.32 -12.19
CA ARG A 186 11.38 2.93 -11.81
C ARG A 186 11.58 4.41 -11.56
N GLU A 187 10.57 5.19 -11.88
CA GLU A 187 10.52 6.64 -11.64
C GLU A 187 9.36 7.02 -10.71
N GLN A 188 8.40 6.12 -10.54
CA GLN A 188 7.22 6.26 -9.67
C GLN A 188 6.73 4.89 -9.22
N GLY A 189 5.73 4.87 -8.37
CA GLY A 189 5.06 3.66 -7.92
C GLY A 189 5.81 2.87 -6.84
N THR A 190 5.19 1.79 -6.41
CA THR A 190 5.76 0.81 -5.48
C THR A 190 5.44 -0.61 -5.96
N PRO A 191 6.34 -1.60 -5.76
CA PRO A 191 6.11 -2.96 -6.23
C PRO A 191 4.81 -3.56 -5.67
N GLN A 192 3.93 -4.04 -6.55
CA GLN A 192 2.83 -4.91 -6.11
C GLN A 192 3.43 -6.24 -5.64
N GLY A 193 3.34 -6.53 -4.33
CA GLY A 193 3.97 -7.70 -3.69
C GLY A 193 5.13 -7.37 -2.75
N GLY A 194 5.57 -6.12 -2.69
CA GLY A 194 6.45 -5.65 -1.61
C GLY A 194 5.74 -5.66 -0.26
N VAL A 195 6.45 -6.09 0.80
CA VAL A 195 5.88 -6.21 2.16
C VAL A 195 5.43 -4.85 2.73
N ILE A 196 6.16 -3.78 2.42
CA ILE A 196 5.83 -2.43 2.90
C ILE A 196 4.86 -1.67 1.99
N SER A 197 4.69 -2.11 0.73
CA SER A 197 3.92 -1.39 -0.28
C SER A 197 2.47 -1.12 0.12
N PRO A 198 1.73 -2.05 0.77
CA PRO A 198 0.37 -1.79 1.23
C PRO A 198 0.27 -0.68 2.28
N LEU A 199 1.23 -0.63 3.21
CA LEU A 199 1.28 0.42 4.24
C LEU A 199 1.55 1.80 3.62
N LEU A 200 2.48 1.87 2.65
CA LEU A 200 2.79 3.09 1.91
C LEU A 200 1.61 3.56 1.05
N ALA A 201 0.90 2.64 0.41
CA ALA A 201 -0.31 2.90 -0.33
C ALA A 201 -1.41 3.51 0.55
N ASN A 202 -1.64 2.93 1.74
CA ASN A 202 -2.58 3.48 2.71
C ASN A 202 -2.15 4.87 3.22
N LEU A 203 -0.88 5.10 3.48
CA LEU A 203 -0.37 6.41 3.89
C LEU A 203 -0.59 7.46 2.80
N PHE A 204 -0.37 7.11 1.53
CA PHE A 204 -0.61 8.01 0.41
C PHE A 204 -2.10 8.40 0.32
N LEU A 205 -3.00 7.41 0.33
CA LEU A 205 -4.45 7.65 0.25
C LEU A 205 -5.02 8.32 1.50
N HIS A 206 -4.42 8.12 2.66
CA HIS A 206 -4.79 8.88 3.85
C HIS A 206 -4.72 10.40 3.60
N TYR A 207 -3.68 10.86 2.89
CA TYR A 207 -3.54 12.28 2.55
C TYR A 207 -4.26 12.68 1.26
N ALA A 208 -4.20 11.84 0.24
CA ALA A 208 -4.80 12.15 -1.05
C ALA A 208 -6.32 12.13 -1.00
N PHE A 209 -6.90 11.21 -0.22
CA PHE A 209 -8.32 10.94 -0.19
C PHE A 209 -8.94 11.10 1.22
N ASP A 210 -8.55 10.29 2.21
CA ASP A 210 -9.27 10.17 3.48
C ASP A 210 -9.41 11.52 4.22
N LEU A 211 -8.30 12.21 4.46
CA LEU A 211 -8.30 13.52 5.13
C LEU A 211 -8.94 14.62 4.28
N TRP A 212 -8.77 14.55 2.96
CA TRP A 212 -9.39 15.52 2.07
C TRP A 212 -10.91 15.37 2.07
N MET A 213 -11.43 14.14 1.98
CA MET A 213 -12.87 13.85 2.12
C MET A 213 -13.42 14.38 3.44
N GLN A 214 -12.75 14.06 4.54
CA GLN A 214 -13.17 14.49 5.87
C GLN A 214 -13.25 16.02 6.02
N ARG A 215 -12.38 16.76 5.35
CA ARG A 215 -12.32 18.23 5.43
C ARG A 215 -13.23 18.92 4.44
N THR A 216 -13.33 18.41 3.24
CA THR A 216 -14.01 19.08 2.12
C THR A 216 -15.44 18.57 1.94
N PHE A 217 -15.67 17.29 2.22
CA PHE A 217 -16.96 16.61 2.06
C PHE A 217 -17.37 15.88 3.34
N SER A 218 -17.32 16.58 4.48
CA SER A 218 -17.60 16.01 5.81
C SER A 218 -18.99 15.38 5.97
N GLY A 219 -19.94 15.76 5.12
CA GLY A 219 -21.30 15.20 5.07
C GLY A 219 -21.43 13.95 4.19
N VAL A 220 -20.39 13.57 3.46
CA VAL A 220 -20.39 12.42 2.54
C VAL A 220 -19.58 11.30 3.17
N PRO A 221 -20.21 10.27 3.77
CA PRO A 221 -19.50 9.12 4.29
C PRO A 221 -18.93 8.26 3.16
N PHE A 222 -17.84 7.55 3.45
CA PHE A 222 -17.20 6.65 2.49
C PHE A 222 -16.64 5.41 3.19
N GLU A 223 -16.45 4.33 2.45
CA GLU A 223 -15.62 3.18 2.80
C GLU A 223 -14.50 3.05 1.78
N ARG A 224 -13.29 2.77 2.26
CA ARG A 224 -12.15 2.50 1.40
C ARG A 224 -11.52 1.15 1.74
N TYR A 225 -11.34 0.32 0.73
CA TYR A 225 -10.57 -0.91 0.82
C TYR A 225 -9.41 -0.86 -0.17
N ALA A 226 -8.20 -0.58 0.31
CA ALA A 226 -7.03 -0.27 -0.52
C ALA A 226 -7.30 0.94 -1.43
N ASP A 227 -7.29 0.76 -2.73
CA ASP A 227 -7.58 1.76 -3.78
C ASP A 227 -9.05 1.81 -4.21
N ASP A 228 -9.84 0.81 -3.85
CA ASP A 228 -11.28 0.83 -4.08
C ASP A 228 -11.98 1.65 -2.99
N ALA A 229 -12.86 2.58 -3.37
CA ALA A 229 -13.65 3.33 -2.41
C ALA A 229 -15.07 3.61 -2.92
N ILE A 230 -16.02 3.63 -1.98
CA ILE A 230 -17.43 3.95 -2.21
C ILE A 230 -17.79 5.16 -1.37
N CYS A 231 -18.28 6.23 -2.01
CA CYS A 231 -18.77 7.44 -1.34
C CYS A 231 -20.29 7.53 -1.44
N HIS A 232 -20.96 7.87 -0.34
CA HIS A 232 -22.43 7.86 -0.24
C HIS A 232 -22.99 9.27 -0.29
N CYS A 233 -23.77 9.57 -1.33
CA CYS A 233 -24.36 10.86 -1.62
C CYS A 233 -25.89 10.83 -1.46
N ARG A 234 -26.49 11.98 -1.12
CA ARG A 234 -27.95 12.12 -0.96
C ARG A 234 -28.67 12.40 -2.28
N SER A 235 -27.96 12.95 -3.25
CA SER A 235 -28.51 13.28 -4.55
C SER A 235 -27.52 13.02 -5.69
N GLU A 236 -28.04 12.90 -6.91
CA GLU A 236 -27.21 12.79 -8.11
C GLU A 236 -26.33 14.02 -8.30
N ALA A 237 -26.85 15.20 -8.04
CA ALA A 237 -26.10 16.44 -8.13
C ALA A 237 -24.91 16.46 -7.17
N GLU A 238 -25.07 15.96 -5.93
CA GLU A 238 -23.98 15.81 -4.96
C GLU A 238 -22.94 14.80 -5.45
N ALA A 239 -23.37 13.67 -6.01
CA ALA A 239 -22.48 12.64 -6.56
C ALA A 239 -21.68 13.16 -7.76
N LEU A 240 -22.31 13.91 -8.67
CA LEU A 240 -21.65 14.55 -9.80
C LEU A 240 -20.61 15.60 -9.35
N ALA A 241 -20.99 16.46 -8.40
CA ALA A 241 -20.10 17.47 -7.85
C ALA A 241 -18.90 16.81 -7.13
N LEU A 242 -19.16 15.76 -6.34
CA LEU A 242 -18.09 14.99 -5.68
C LEU A 242 -17.13 14.36 -6.69
N ARG A 243 -17.65 13.70 -7.74
CA ARG A 243 -16.82 13.08 -8.77
C ARG A 243 -15.89 14.10 -9.44
N GLN A 244 -16.42 15.26 -9.82
CA GLN A 244 -15.62 16.33 -10.42
C GLN A 244 -14.54 16.88 -9.46
N ALA A 245 -14.87 16.98 -8.18
CA ALA A 245 -13.91 17.40 -7.15
C ALA A 245 -12.82 16.35 -6.93
N LEU A 246 -13.17 15.05 -6.96
CA LEU A 246 -12.23 13.93 -6.87
C LEU A 246 -11.28 13.88 -8.07
N ASP A 247 -11.78 14.11 -9.30
CA ASP A 247 -10.94 14.19 -10.49
C ASP A 247 -9.85 15.26 -10.34
N ARG A 248 -10.23 16.47 -9.90
CA ARG A 248 -9.28 17.55 -9.62
C ARG A 248 -8.32 17.19 -8.50
N ARG A 249 -8.84 16.65 -7.39
CA ARG A 249 -8.01 16.29 -6.23
C ARG A 249 -6.98 15.22 -6.56
N PHE A 250 -7.37 14.20 -7.30
CA PHE A 250 -6.44 13.14 -7.69
C PHE A 250 -5.41 13.63 -8.70
N ALA A 251 -5.76 14.51 -9.61
CA ALA A 251 -4.80 15.16 -10.51
C ALA A 251 -3.74 15.95 -9.70
N GLU A 252 -4.13 16.70 -8.65
CA GLU A 252 -3.18 17.36 -7.73
C GLU A 252 -2.24 16.35 -7.04
N CYS A 253 -2.71 15.13 -6.78
CA CYS A 253 -1.94 14.05 -6.21
C CYS A 253 -1.22 13.18 -7.25
N ARG A 254 -1.24 13.58 -8.53
CA ARG A 254 -0.65 12.84 -9.67
C ARG A 254 -1.26 11.44 -9.83
N LEU A 255 -2.52 11.28 -9.44
CA LEU A 255 -3.34 10.09 -9.66
C LEU A 255 -4.40 10.36 -10.73
N VAL A 256 -4.89 9.29 -11.34
CA VAL A 256 -5.96 9.36 -12.36
C VAL A 256 -7.07 8.39 -11.98
N LEU A 257 -8.33 8.86 -11.97
CA LEU A 257 -9.49 7.99 -11.85
C LEU A 257 -9.64 7.15 -13.12
N HIS A 258 -10.04 5.89 -12.94
CA HIS A 258 -10.34 5.02 -14.08
C HIS A 258 -11.69 5.42 -14.67
N ALA A 259 -11.70 5.97 -15.90
CA ALA A 259 -12.90 6.55 -16.52
C ALA A 259 -14.06 5.55 -16.62
N ASP A 260 -13.78 4.30 -17.03
CA ASP A 260 -14.82 3.28 -17.27
C ASP A 260 -15.29 2.58 -16.00
N LYS A 261 -14.46 2.54 -14.96
CA LYS A 261 -14.79 1.84 -13.71
C LYS A 261 -15.30 2.76 -12.61
N THR A 262 -14.94 4.04 -12.64
CA THR A 262 -15.51 5.03 -11.72
C THR A 262 -16.93 5.36 -12.15
N LYS A 263 -17.91 4.98 -11.32
CA LYS A 263 -19.33 5.06 -11.65
C LYS A 263 -20.10 5.83 -10.60
N ILE A 264 -21.13 6.54 -11.06
CA ILE A 264 -22.20 7.05 -10.20
C ILE A 264 -23.38 6.08 -10.32
N VAL A 265 -23.79 5.51 -9.20
CA VAL A 265 -24.80 4.47 -9.15
C VAL A 265 -25.92 4.91 -8.23
N TYR A 266 -27.16 4.71 -8.70
CA TYR A 266 -28.34 4.92 -7.89
C TYR A 266 -28.64 3.69 -7.05
N CYS A 267 -28.66 3.85 -5.73
CA CYS A 267 -28.99 2.79 -4.78
C CYS A 267 -30.48 2.84 -4.43
N LYS A 268 -31.12 1.66 -4.24
CA LYS A 268 -32.48 1.61 -3.71
C LYS A 268 -32.44 1.99 -2.23
N ASP A 269 -33.21 2.99 -1.85
CA ASP A 269 -33.40 3.36 -0.45
C ASP A 269 -34.47 2.49 0.25
N THR A 270 -34.60 2.66 1.57
CA THR A 270 -35.58 1.95 2.40
C THR A 270 -37.00 2.41 2.17
N ASN A 271 -37.20 3.59 1.57
CA ASN A 271 -38.53 4.19 1.37
C ASN A 271 -39.16 3.76 0.05
N ARG A 272 -38.48 3.02 -0.79
CA ARG A 272 -39.02 2.50 -2.04
C ARG A 272 -40.07 1.41 -1.78
N LYS A 273 -41.27 1.70 -2.15
CA LYS A 273 -42.29 0.68 -2.35
C LYS A 273 -41.78 -0.26 -3.45
N ARG A 274 -41.74 -1.57 -3.17
CA ARG A 274 -41.51 -2.58 -4.19
C ARG A 274 -42.62 -2.45 -5.21
N GLU A 275 -42.31 -1.99 -6.41
CA GLU A 275 -43.15 -2.22 -7.59
C GLU A 275 -42.95 -3.66 -8.06
#